data_e1d60d4c27f1c5ecee9ff452e116c931
#
_entry.id   e1d60d4c27f1c5ecee9ff452e116c931
#
_cell.length_a   1.000
_cell.length_b   1.000
_cell.length_c   1.000
_cell.angle_alpha   90.00
_cell.angle_beta   90.00
_cell.angle_gamma   90.00
#
_symmetry.space_group_name_H-M   'P 1'
#
loop_
_entity.id
_entity.type
_entity.pdbx_description
1 polymer ?
#
loop_
_entity_poly.entity_id
_entity_poly.type
_entity_poly.pdbx_seq_one_letter_code
_entity_poly.pdbx_strand_id
1 'polypeptide(L)'
;VSGRRMLAAMAAGETDAGKIAELGSPRLECGRGALIEALSGRVSEHHRYLIGWHLRLLDEIEAKIAELDQRIEAQIAPFRAAIERLTGIPGIKQVAASAIIAEIGADMSIFPTAGHLLSWARIVPRLDESAGKKRSRRVKKGGAWLKPVLVQCARAAARKRGSYYGAQYRRLKARI
;
A
#
# COMPACT_ATOMS: atom_id res chain seq x y z
N VAL A 1 -12.39 -12.50 0.18
CA VAL A 1 -13.64 -12.81 0.87
C VAL A 1 -14.22 -14.16 0.42
N SER A 2 -14.46 -14.42 -0.87
CA SER A 2 -15.05 -15.69 -1.32
C SER A 2 -14.11 -16.88 -1.13
N GLY A 3 -12.83 -16.75 -1.46
CA GLY A 3 -11.83 -17.81 -1.25
C GLY A 3 -11.76 -18.26 0.22
N ARG A 4 -11.82 -17.31 1.18
CA ARG A 4 -11.82 -17.64 2.61
C ARG A 4 -13.05 -18.45 3.04
N ARG A 5 -14.23 -18.11 2.51
CA ARG A 5 -15.45 -18.90 2.79
C ARG A 5 -15.37 -20.32 2.25
N MET A 6 -14.85 -20.49 1.03
CA MET A 6 -14.63 -21.81 0.43
C MET A 6 -13.63 -22.63 1.24
N LEU A 7 -12.48 -22.04 1.61
CA LEU A 7 -11.48 -22.70 2.46
C LEU A 7 -12.03 -23.05 3.85
N ALA A 8 -12.86 -22.20 4.45
CA ALA A 8 -13.48 -22.46 5.74
C ALA A 8 -14.47 -23.66 5.64
N ALA A 9 -15.26 -23.76 4.59
CA ALA A 9 -16.12 -24.91 4.33
C ALA A 9 -15.31 -26.22 4.16
N MET A 10 -14.20 -26.16 3.42
CA MET A 10 -13.28 -27.30 3.26
C MET A 10 -12.65 -27.70 4.59
N ALA A 11 -12.23 -26.76 5.43
CA ALA A 11 -11.69 -27.02 6.76
C ALA A 11 -12.75 -27.63 7.69
N ALA A 12 -14.02 -27.22 7.56
CA ALA A 12 -15.15 -27.76 8.31
C ALA A 12 -15.57 -29.16 7.85
N GLY A 13 -14.99 -29.69 6.78
CA GLY A 13 -15.25 -31.05 6.30
C GLY A 13 -16.19 -31.14 5.09
N GLU A 14 -16.61 -30.01 4.50
CA GLU A 14 -17.37 -30.08 3.25
C GLU A 14 -16.47 -30.63 2.12
N THR A 15 -17.03 -31.60 1.38
CA THR A 15 -16.33 -32.31 0.29
C THR A 15 -17.02 -32.11 -1.05
N ASP A 16 -18.25 -31.61 -1.05
CA ASP A 16 -18.99 -31.36 -2.28
C ASP A 16 -18.48 -30.07 -2.96
N ALA A 17 -17.75 -30.26 -4.05
CA ALA A 17 -17.19 -29.16 -4.83
C ALA A 17 -18.27 -28.18 -5.34
N GLY A 18 -19.47 -28.67 -5.64
CA GLY A 18 -20.61 -27.85 -6.05
C GLY A 18 -21.05 -26.89 -4.95
N LYS A 19 -21.22 -27.39 -3.72
CA LYS A 19 -21.58 -26.58 -2.54
C LYS A 19 -20.49 -25.58 -2.19
N ILE A 20 -19.21 -26.02 -2.25
CA ILE A 20 -18.10 -25.11 -1.99
C ILE A 20 -18.05 -23.99 -3.06
N ALA A 21 -18.27 -24.31 -4.34
CA ALA A 21 -18.30 -23.34 -5.43
C ALA A 21 -19.43 -22.30 -5.29
N GLU A 22 -20.56 -22.64 -4.65
CA GLU A 22 -21.66 -21.70 -4.36
C GLU A 22 -21.24 -20.56 -3.42
N LEU A 23 -20.23 -20.78 -2.58
CA LEU A 23 -19.64 -19.76 -1.72
C LEU A 23 -18.76 -18.77 -2.51
N GLY A 24 -18.46 -19.06 -3.77
CA GLY A 24 -17.70 -18.22 -4.67
C GLY A 24 -18.41 -16.90 -4.97
N SER A 25 -17.63 -15.89 -5.38
CA SER A 25 -18.19 -14.62 -5.86
C SER A 25 -18.64 -14.78 -7.31
N PRO A 26 -19.81 -14.23 -7.70
CA PRO A 26 -20.20 -14.15 -9.12
C PRO A 26 -19.22 -13.37 -10.00
N ARG A 27 -18.30 -12.61 -9.39
CA ARG A 27 -17.25 -11.81 -10.08
C ARG A 27 -15.97 -12.59 -10.32
N LEU A 28 -15.91 -13.88 -10.00
CA LEU A 28 -14.76 -14.72 -10.35
C LEU A 28 -14.67 -14.83 -11.88
N GLU A 29 -13.48 -14.62 -12.41
CA GLU A 29 -13.22 -14.67 -13.86
C GLU A 29 -13.37 -16.10 -14.41
N CYS A 30 -13.13 -17.11 -13.57
CA CYS A 30 -13.36 -18.51 -13.94
C CYS A 30 -14.85 -18.84 -13.90
N GLY A 31 -15.35 -19.50 -14.92
CA GLY A 31 -16.72 -20.02 -14.95
C GLY A 31 -16.95 -21.05 -13.82
N ARG A 32 -18.24 -21.20 -13.40
CA ARG A 32 -18.62 -22.12 -12.32
C ARG A 32 -18.10 -23.56 -12.54
N GLY A 33 -18.12 -24.06 -13.78
CA GLY A 33 -17.63 -25.39 -14.11
C GLY A 33 -16.15 -25.56 -13.82
N ALA A 34 -15.31 -24.60 -14.26
CA ALA A 34 -13.88 -24.62 -14.00
C ALA A 34 -13.57 -24.49 -12.49
N LEU A 35 -14.38 -23.74 -11.73
CA LEU A 35 -14.25 -23.65 -10.28
C LEU A 35 -14.57 -24.98 -9.60
N ILE A 36 -15.64 -25.67 -10.00
CA ILE A 36 -16.01 -27.00 -9.49
C ILE A 36 -14.90 -28.00 -9.79
N GLU A 37 -14.37 -28.01 -11.02
CA GLU A 37 -13.26 -28.87 -11.40
C GLU A 37 -12.01 -28.63 -10.55
N ALA A 38 -11.63 -27.38 -10.33
CA ALA A 38 -10.52 -27.00 -9.45
C ALA A 38 -10.72 -27.40 -7.99
N LEU A 39 -11.97 -27.44 -7.50
CA LEU A 39 -12.32 -27.81 -6.14
C LEU A 39 -12.54 -29.33 -5.97
N SER A 40 -12.62 -30.09 -7.07
CA SER A 40 -12.83 -31.55 -7.06
C SER A 40 -11.56 -32.34 -6.72
N GLY A 41 -10.64 -31.74 -5.99
CA GLY A 41 -9.40 -32.36 -5.54
C GLY A 41 -9.57 -33.22 -4.28
N ARG A 42 -8.57 -34.06 -4.00
CA ARG A 42 -8.53 -34.87 -2.79
C ARG A 42 -8.01 -34.07 -1.60
N VAL A 43 -8.88 -33.68 -0.69
CA VAL A 43 -8.54 -33.00 0.57
C VAL A 43 -8.50 -34.00 1.70
N SER A 44 -7.29 -34.32 2.20
CA SER A 44 -7.10 -35.18 3.36
C SER A 44 -7.44 -34.45 4.66
N GLU A 45 -7.57 -35.22 5.76
CA GLU A 45 -7.74 -34.66 7.12
C GLU A 45 -6.58 -33.71 7.48
N HIS A 46 -5.34 -34.07 7.12
CA HIS A 46 -4.18 -33.22 7.32
C HIS A 46 -4.31 -31.89 6.58
N HIS A 47 -4.78 -31.87 5.33
CA HIS A 47 -5.00 -30.62 4.58
C HIS A 47 -6.08 -29.76 5.26
N ARG A 48 -7.17 -30.36 5.75
CA ARG A 48 -8.23 -29.63 6.49
C ARG A 48 -7.69 -29.00 7.76
N TYR A 49 -6.88 -29.75 8.52
CA TYR A 49 -6.21 -29.23 9.71
C TYR A 49 -5.34 -28.01 9.39
N LEU A 50 -4.48 -28.10 8.36
CA LEU A 50 -3.60 -27.01 7.96
C LEU A 50 -4.39 -25.78 7.47
N ILE A 51 -5.43 -25.98 6.65
CA ILE A 51 -6.31 -24.90 6.19
C ILE A 51 -6.93 -24.19 7.41
N GLY A 52 -7.51 -24.95 8.34
CA GLY A 52 -8.12 -24.41 9.55
C GLY A 52 -7.10 -23.65 10.41
N TRP A 53 -5.88 -24.18 10.54
CA TRP A 53 -4.81 -23.53 11.27
C TRP A 53 -4.41 -22.19 10.63
N HIS A 54 -4.22 -22.16 9.31
CA HIS A 54 -3.90 -20.93 8.58
C HIS A 54 -5.02 -19.89 8.64
N LEU A 55 -6.28 -20.33 8.60
CA LEU A 55 -7.43 -19.41 8.72
C LEU A 55 -7.44 -18.74 10.11
N ARG A 56 -7.20 -19.49 11.18
CA ARG A 56 -7.09 -18.92 12.53
C ARG A 56 -5.93 -17.93 12.65
N LEU A 57 -4.78 -18.25 12.07
CA LEU A 57 -3.64 -17.33 12.05
C LEU A 57 -3.97 -16.04 11.31
N LEU A 58 -4.71 -16.11 10.20
CA LEU A 58 -5.19 -14.93 9.48
C LEU A 58 -6.14 -14.09 10.35
N ASP A 59 -7.08 -14.74 11.10
CA ASP A 59 -7.98 -14.05 12.01
C ASP A 59 -7.22 -13.29 13.11
N GLU A 60 -6.21 -13.94 13.69
CA GLU A 60 -5.33 -13.34 14.71
C GLU A 60 -4.57 -12.12 14.18
N ILE A 61 -3.99 -12.24 12.97
CA ILE A 61 -3.27 -11.14 12.32
C ILE A 61 -4.24 -9.98 12.00
N GLU A 62 -5.41 -10.26 11.47
CA GLU A 62 -6.43 -9.24 11.19
C GLU A 62 -6.89 -8.52 12.47
N ALA A 63 -7.07 -9.26 13.56
CA ALA A 63 -7.40 -8.67 14.86
C ALA A 63 -6.28 -7.73 15.36
N LYS A 64 -5.01 -8.13 15.20
CA LYS A 64 -3.86 -7.29 15.55
C LYS A 64 -3.73 -6.06 14.68
N ILE A 65 -4.01 -6.17 13.39
CA ILE A 65 -4.06 -5.02 12.49
C ILE A 65 -5.15 -4.03 12.94
N ALA A 66 -6.34 -4.52 13.26
CA ALA A 66 -7.44 -3.66 13.73
C ALA A 66 -7.10 -2.94 15.06
N GLU A 67 -6.43 -3.63 15.99
CA GLU A 67 -5.93 -3.03 17.23
C GLU A 67 -4.91 -1.90 16.95
N LEU A 68 -3.97 -2.15 16.04
CA LEU A 68 -2.97 -1.16 15.64
C LEU A 68 -3.61 0.04 14.92
N ASP A 69 -4.59 -0.20 14.05
CA ASP A 69 -5.31 0.85 13.33
C ASP A 69 -6.04 1.80 14.31
N GLN A 70 -6.69 1.24 15.33
CA GLN A 70 -7.32 2.05 16.40
C GLN A 70 -6.29 2.89 17.15
N ARG A 71 -5.15 2.32 17.47
CA ARG A 71 -4.07 3.00 18.16
C ARG A 71 -3.45 4.12 17.33
N ILE A 72 -3.25 3.87 16.03
CA ILE A 72 -2.79 4.87 15.07
C ILE A 72 -3.82 6.01 14.99
N GLU A 73 -5.11 5.71 14.83
CA GLU A 73 -6.17 6.74 14.75
C GLU A 73 -6.16 7.66 15.97
N ALA A 74 -5.99 7.10 17.17
CA ALA A 74 -5.88 7.89 18.39
C ALA A 74 -4.64 8.82 18.38
N GLN A 75 -3.50 8.34 17.87
CA GLN A 75 -2.25 9.11 17.80
C GLN A 75 -2.31 10.21 16.73
N ILE A 76 -2.99 10.00 15.62
CA ILE A 76 -3.08 10.99 14.53
C ILE A 76 -4.22 12.00 14.74
N ALA A 77 -5.12 11.78 15.69
CA ALA A 77 -6.26 12.67 15.96
C ALA A 77 -5.87 14.16 16.10
N PRO A 78 -4.78 14.54 16.82
CA PRO A 78 -4.35 15.93 16.94
C PRO A 78 -3.89 16.54 15.60
N PHE A 79 -3.52 15.73 14.63
CA PHE A 79 -2.96 16.15 13.35
C PHE A 79 -3.98 16.07 12.19
N ARG A 80 -5.25 15.82 12.50
CA ARG A 80 -6.32 15.61 11.50
C ARG A 80 -6.37 16.72 10.45
N ALA A 81 -6.32 17.98 10.87
CA ALA A 81 -6.35 19.11 9.95
C ALA A 81 -5.15 19.15 8.97
N ALA A 82 -3.97 18.72 9.42
CA ALA A 82 -2.79 18.61 8.57
C ALA A 82 -2.91 17.44 7.58
N ILE A 83 -3.44 16.32 8.03
CA ILE A 83 -3.71 15.13 7.23
C ILE A 83 -4.74 15.45 6.14
N GLU A 84 -5.84 16.13 6.47
CA GLU A 84 -6.86 16.55 5.51
C GLU A 84 -6.28 17.44 4.41
N ARG A 85 -5.44 18.41 4.77
CA ARG A 85 -4.75 19.25 3.78
C ARG A 85 -3.87 18.42 2.83
N LEU A 86 -3.15 17.42 3.34
CA LEU A 86 -2.33 16.53 2.54
C LEU A 86 -3.16 15.64 1.63
N THR A 87 -4.30 15.13 2.07
CA THR A 87 -5.19 14.29 1.25
C THR A 87 -5.86 15.05 0.10
N GLY A 88 -5.90 16.37 0.14
CA GLY A 88 -6.29 17.22 -0.99
C GLY A 88 -5.31 17.14 -2.16
N ILE A 89 -4.07 16.70 -1.93
CA ILE A 89 -3.06 16.56 -2.97
C ILE A 89 -3.30 15.26 -3.75
N PRO A 90 -3.43 15.29 -5.09
CA PRO A 90 -3.57 14.09 -5.88
C PRO A 90 -2.46 13.08 -5.64
N GLY A 91 -2.84 11.84 -5.35
CA GLY A 91 -1.91 10.74 -5.07
C GLY A 91 -1.59 10.54 -3.60
N ILE A 92 -1.99 11.46 -2.70
CA ILE A 92 -1.87 11.28 -1.24
C ILE A 92 -3.25 10.88 -0.70
N LYS A 93 -3.31 9.74 -0.04
CA LYS A 93 -4.47 9.27 0.72
C LYS A 93 -4.14 9.20 2.21
N GLN A 94 -5.15 8.88 3.04
CA GLN A 94 -5.07 8.86 4.50
C GLN A 94 -3.77 8.22 5.03
N VAL A 95 -3.49 6.98 4.63
CA VAL A 95 -2.30 6.24 5.08
C VAL A 95 -1.00 6.96 4.73
N ALA A 96 -0.89 7.47 3.50
CA ALA A 96 0.30 8.21 3.07
C ALA A 96 0.44 9.54 3.82
N ALA A 97 -0.67 10.27 4.02
CA ALA A 97 -0.68 11.53 4.77
C ALA A 97 -0.27 11.30 6.23
N SER A 98 -0.79 10.25 6.88
CA SER A 98 -0.41 9.89 8.24
C SER A 98 1.06 9.51 8.35
N ALA A 99 1.59 8.73 7.40
CA ALA A 99 3.01 8.39 7.34
C ALA A 99 3.91 9.62 7.13
N ILE A 100 3.48 10.57 6.29
CA ILE A 100 4.21 11.84 6.10
C ILE A 100 4.24 12.62 7.41
N ILE A 101 3.10 12.81 8.08
CA ILE A 101 3.02 13.55 9.35
C ILE A 101 3.83 12.84 10.45
N ALA A 102 3.82 11.51 10.50
CA ALA A 102 4.61 10.75 11.47
C ALA A 102 6.12 10.98 11.29
N GLU A 103 6.58 11.19 10.07
CA GLU A 103 8.00 11.40 9.76
C GLU A 103 8.46 12.86 9.94
N ILE A 104 7.66 13.85 9.53
CA ILE A 104 8.08 15.25 9.48
C ILE A 104 7.39 16.13 10.51
N GLY A 105 6.36 15.61 11.21
CA GLY A 105 5.52 16.42 12.09
C GLY A 105 4.57 17.34 11.35
N ALA A 106 3.81 18.14 12.09
CA ALA A 106 2.92 19.18 11.55
C ALA A 106 3.55 20.57 11.58
N ASP A 107 4.60 20.75 12.38
CA ASP A 107 5.33 22.01 12.47
C ASP A 107 6.37 22.12 11.37
N MET A 108 6.10 22.97 10.40
CA MET A 108 6.99 23.20 9.25
C MET A 108 8.07 24.27 9.54
N SER A 109 8.11 24.87 10.72
CA SER A 109 9.13 25.87 11.08
C SER A 109 10.55 25.28 11.11
N ILE A 110 10.67 23.97 11.35
CA ILE A 110 11.92 23.20 11.28
C ILE A 110 12.51 23.10 9.86
N PHE A 111 11.72 23.39 8.84
CA PHE A 111 12.17 23.39 7.45
C PHE A 111 12.04 24.80 6.85
N PRO A 112 13.08 25.64 6.88
CA PRO A 112 13.00 27.03 6.40
C PRO A 112 12.50 27.17 4.96
N THR A 113 12.76 26.17 4.13
CA THR A 113 12.26 26.12 2.74
C THR A 113 11.90 24.70 2.32
N ALA A 114 11.11 24.56 1.26
CA ALA A 114 10.82 23.26 0.64
C ALA A 114 12.10 22.49 0.25
N GLY A 115 13.15 23.21 -0.15
CA GLY A 115 14.46 22.61 -0.48
C GLY A 115 15.11 21.90 0.72
N HIS A 116 14.96 22.44 1.93
CA HIS A 116 15.46 21.79 3.16
C HIS A 116 14.72 20.47 3.43
N LEU A 117 13.39 20.46 3.31
CA LEU A 117 12.60 19.24 3.44
C LEU A 117 12.97 18.20 2.38
N LEU A 118 13.11 18.60 1.11
CA LEU A 118 13.51 17.70 0.03
C LEU A 118 14.92 17.13 0.23
N SER A 119 15.84 17.95 0.73
CA SER A 119 17.21 17.52 1.07
C SER A 119 17.21 16.54 2.24
N TRP A 120 16.44 16.83 3.29
CA TRP A 120 16.27 15.95 4.44
C TRP A 120 15.65 14.61 4.03
N ALA A 121 14.61 14.62 3.19
CA ALA A 121 13.97 13.44 2.62
C ALA A 121 14.85 12.68 1.60
N ARG A 122 16.04 13.22 1.29
CA ARG A 122 17.01 12.63 0.34
C ARG A 122 16.43 12.37 -1.06
N ILE A 123 15.58 13.28 -1.53
CA ILE A 123 14.96 13.20 -2.85
C ILE A 123 15.75 14.04 -3.87
N VAL A 124 16.56 14.99 -3.42
CA VAL A 124 17.40 15.81 -4.30
C VAL A 124 18.64 15.06 -4.78
N PRO A 125 19.14 15.33 -5.99
CA PRO A 125 20.41 14.81 -6.46
C PRO A 125 21.58 15.23 -5.55
N ARG A 126 22.64 14.43 -5.56
CA ARG A 126 23.89 14.81 -4.90
C ARG A 126 24.50 16.04 -5.58
N LEU A 127 24.99 16.97 -4.77
CA LEU A 127 26.00 17.91 -5.19
C LEU A 127 27.36 17.17 -5.13
N ASP A 128 27.72 16.52 -6.22
CA ASP A 128 28.98 15.80 -6.35
C ASP A 128 29.76 16.47 -7.49
N GLU A 129 30.33 17.62 -7.13
CA GLU A 129 31.09 18.45 -8.06
C GLU A 129 32.46 18.73 -7.48
N SER A 130 33.50 18.52 -8.28
CA SER A 130 34.91 18.84 -7.93
C SER A 130 35.57 19.44 -9.16
N ALA A 131 36.25 20.59 -8.96
CA ALA A 131 36.94 21.33 -10.03
C ALA A 131 36.01 21.59 -11.28
N GLY A 132 34.75 21.99 -11.05
CA GLY A 132 33.80 22.27 -12.12
C GLY A 132 33.22 21.03 -12.83
N LYS A 133 33.65 19.83 -12.45
CA LYS A 133 33.18 18.58 -13.05
C LYS A 133 32.15 17.89 -12.15
N LYS A 134 30.91 17.71 -12.65
CA LYS A 134 29.84 16.96 -11.96
C LYS A 134 30.10 15.45 -12.10
N ARG A 135 30.35 14.78 -10.97
CA ARG A 135 30.65 13.33 -10.92
C ARG A 135 29.38 12.48 -10.90
N SER A 136 28.32 12.92 -10.22
CA SER A 136 27.09 12.15 -10.12
C SER A 136 25.87 13.05 -9.97
N ARG A 137 24.77 12.66 -10.68
CA ARG A 137 23.45 13.25 -10.52
C ARG A 137 22.49 12.31 -9.78
N ARG A 138 23.01 11.22 -9.19
CA ARG A 138 22.19 10.23 -8.51
C ARG A 138 21.65 10.80 -7.20
N VAL A 139 20.41 10.43 -6.88
CA VAL A 139 19.78 10.74 -5.60
C VAL A 139 20.48 9.98 -4.48
N LYS A 140 20.68 10.62 -3.33
CA LYS A 140 21.33 10.01 -2.16
C LYS A 140 20.61 8.73 -1.72
N LYS A 141 21.35 7.70 -1.32
CA LYS A 141 20.80 6.52 -0.65
C LYS A 141 20.30 6.91 0.75
N GLY A 142 19.26 6.23 1.26
CA GLY A 142 18.68 6.47 2.58
C GLY A 142 17.32 7.15 2.48
N GLY A 143 16.75 7.58 3.62
CA GLY A 143 15.35 8.01 3.71
C GLY A 143 14.44 6.79 3.63
N ALA A 144 14.62 5.83 4.55
CA ALA A 144 13.98 4.51 4.50
C ALA A 144 12.44 4.58 4.47
N TRP A 145 11.86 5.57 5.11
CA TRP A 145 10.41 5.65 5.31
C TRP A 145 9.74 6.70 4.42
N LEU A 146 10.10 7.96 4.55
CA LEU A 146 9.43 9.06 3.85
C LEU A 146 9.62 9.00 2.33
N LYS A 147 10.85 8.72 1.86
CA LYS A 147 11.15 8.71 0.43
C LYS A 147 10.32 7.70 -0.38
N PRO A 148 10.17 6.42 0.02
CA PRO A 148 9.31 5.47 -0.68
C PRO A 148 7.85 5.93 -0.74
N VAL A 149 7.31 6.47 0.37
CA VAL A 149 5.94 6.98 0.43
C VAL A 149 5.76 8.12 -0.59
N LEU A 150 6.64 9.12 -0.58
CA LEU A 150 6.55 10.25 -1.51
C LEU A 150 6.70 9.83 -2.98
N VAL A 151 7.58 8.86 -3.27
CA VAL A 151 7.73 8.31 -4.64
C VAL A 151 6.46 7.60 -5.09
N GLN A 152 5.82 6.83 -4.22
CA GLN A 152 4.55 6.18 -4.55
C GLN A 152 3.42 7.20 -4.76
N CYS A 153 3.33 8.22 -3.90
CA CYS A 153 2.38 9.32 -4.06
C CYS A 153 2.58 10.05 -5.39
N ALA A 154 3.82 10.36 -5.75
CA ALA A 154 4.16 11.01 -7.01
C ALA A 154 3.78 10.15 -8.23
N ARG A 155 4.02 8.83 -8.18
CA ARG A 155 3.60 7.90 -9.23
C ARG A 155 2.08 7.83 -9.36
N ALA A 156 1.34 7.84 -8.26
CA ALA A 156 -0.11 7.86 -8.26
C ALA A 156 -0.64 9.19 -8.84
N ALA A 157 -0.07 10.32 -8.43
CA ALA A 157 -0.40 11.64 -8.96
C ALA A 157 -0.13 11.77 -10.47
N ALA A 158 0.99 11.22 -10.94
CA ALA A 158 1.36 11.21 -12.36
C ALA A 158 0.38 10.42 -13.25
N ARG A 159 -0.24 9.38 -12.71
CA ARG A 159 -1.24 8.55 -13.43
C ARG A 159 -2.63 9.19 -13.50
N LYS A 160 -2.93 10.16 -12.64
CA LYS A 160 -4.24 10.81 -12.62
C LYS A 160 -4.43 11.63 -13.90
N ARG A 161 -5.37 11.23 -14.75
CA ARG A 161 -5.74 11.94 -15.98
C ARG A 161 -6.29 13.32 -15.64
N GLY A 162 -6.01 14.31 -16.48
CA GLY A 162 -6.51 15.69 -16.30
C GLY A 162 -5.91 16.45 -15.11
N SER A 163 -4.89 15.90 -14.43
CA SER A 163 -4.24 16.58 -13.29
C SER A 163 -3.02 17.37 -13.72
N TYR A 164 -2.73 18.43 -12.96
CA TYR A 164 -1.50 19.22 -13.11
C TYR A 164 -0.24 18.33 -13.04
N TYR A 165 -0.17 17.45 -12.04
CA TYR A 165 0.99 16.56 -11.85
C TYR A 165 1.16 15.55 -12.99
N GLY A 166 0.06 15.05 -13.55
CA GLY A 166 0.12 14.17 -14.73
C GLY A 166 0.63 14.90 -15.98
N ALA A 167 0.21 16.16 -16.19
CA ALA A 167 0.71 16.98 -17.27
C ALA A 167 2.19 17.32 -17.10
N GLN A 168 2.59 17.72 -15.89
CA GLN A 168 3.98 18.02 -15.55
C GLN A 168 4.89 16.80 -15.74
N TYR A 169 4.46 15.63 -15.27
CA TYR A 169 5.21 14.39 -15.47
C TYR A 169 5.46 14.09 -16.94
N ARG A 170 4.43 14.20 -17.81
CA ARG A 170 4.58 13.97 -19.26
C ARG A 170 5.55 14.96 -19.89
N ARG A 171 5.46 16.24 -19.52
CA ARG A 171 6.37 17.29 -20.00
C ARG A 171 7.84 17.02 -19.59
N LEU A 172 8.07 16.59 -18.35
CA LEU A 172 9.42 16.27 -17.87
C LEU A 172 9.97 15.02 -18.54
N LYS A 173 9.12 13.97 -18.66
CA LYS A 173 9.51 12.71 -19.30
C LYS A 173 9.92 12.91 -20.77
N ALA A 174 9.32 13.84 -21.49
CA ALA A 174 9.67 14.13 -22.88
C ALA A 174 11.04 14.82 -23.04
N ARG A 175 11.68 15.26 -21.94
CA ARG A 175 12.99 15.94 -21.95
C ARG A 175 14.16 15.05 -21.56
N ILE A 176 13.86 13.81 -21.14
CA ILE A 176 14.85 12.81 -20.73
C ILE A 176 15.06 11.79 -21.84
#